data_6267656edf30f116ad124a9f32c32e94
#
_entry.id   6267656edf30f116ad124a9f32c32e94
#
_cell.length_a   1.000
_cell.length_b   1.000
_cell.length_c   1.000
_cell.angle_alpha   90.00
_cell.angle_beta   90.00
_cell.angle_gamma   90.00
#
_symmetry.space_group_name_H-M   'P 1'
#
loop_
_entity.id
_entity.type
_entity.pdbx_description
1 polymer ?
#
loop_
_entity_poly.entity_id
_entity_poly.type
_entity_poly.pdbx_seq_one_letter_code
_entity_poly.pdbx_strand_id
1 'polypeptide(L)'
;CLASQKSVELLWDKIYSRGLYADLWFRWKGKPLLLFGQHVTGNRQQVNDVRFPKAITDFFTIRQSWAWTTLRWYDDGHDEWPWVDHYPQSVGWSESPDRAEYVPVAVAEHPLSNIGRSFHDGVQPETDRYDVTPDTDKGLYFAEQWSRALEVDPEFVFVTGWNEWTAGQMTRRHEDYDEEMRQWDFFPGANCGKGGRKIEMGESYFIDQYNQEYSRDIEPMKGGHGDNYYYQLMAAVRRYKGVAEPVAAGPEQTIDLNGGFDQWKQVESSYFDHVGDTYHRDSPGNFAAGPYVNRTGRNDIVESKVARDDRFVYFYVRTADPLTPHTDPLWMLLFIDADGDHSTGWEGYDLLVNESLRDGRRTSVRTYGRDDWGKPATIDYRYEGNELMVAVPRKFFGSGKLSFDFHWADGIQKLGDIDEFLLNGDQAPSRRANYHFEE
;
A
#
# COMPACT_ATOMS: atom_id res chain seq x y z
N CYS A 1 -15.20 4.56 14.38
CA CYS A 1 -16.54 5.08 14.67
C CYS A 1 -17.32 4.05 15.47
N LEU A 2 -17.78 4.41 16.66
CA LEU A 2 -18.68 3.59 17.44
C LEU A 2 -20.01 3.54 16.69
N ALA A 3 -20.29 2.46 15.97
CA ALA A 3 -21.59 2.25 15.36
C ALA A 3 -22.60 2.04 16.48
N SER A 4 -23.45 3.03 16.72
CA SER A 4 -24.57 2.85 17.63
C SER A 4 -25.63 1.96 16.99
N GLN A 5 -26.43 1.28 17.80
CA GLN A 5 -27.59 0.52 17.31
C GLN A 5 -28.42 1.37 16.32
N LYS A 6 -28.64 2.63 16.64
CA LYS A 6 -29.35 3.58 15.80
C LYS A 6 -28.70 3.79 14.43
N SER A 7 -27.37 3.78 14.34
CA SER A 7 -26.65 3.89 13.06
C SER A 7 -26.90 2.67 12.17
N VAL A 8 -26.87 1.48 12.75
CA VAL A 8 -27.17 0.22 12.03
C VAL A 8 -28.62 0.19 11.55
N GLU A 9 -29.57 0.56 12.40
CA GLU A 9 -30.99 0.64 12.05
C GLU A 9 -31.23 1.69 10.93
N LEU A 10 -30.53 2.83 10.96
CA LEU A 10 -30.61 3.84 9.92
C LEU A 10 -30.06 3.34 8.58
N LEU A 11 -28.90 2.65 8.59
CA LEU A 11 -28.33 2.03 7.38
C LEU A 11 -29.26 0.96 6.83
N TRP A 12 -29.84 0.15 7.68
CA TRP A 12 -30.87 -0.80 7.30
C TRP A 12 -32.03 -0.16 6.58
N ASP A 13 -32.66 0.85 7.19
CA ASP A 13 -33.83 1.54 6.63
C ASP A 13 -33.53 2.28 5.33
N LYS A 14 -32.35 2.88 5.22
CA LYS A 14 -32.01 3.77 4.09
C LYS A 14 -31.38 3.04 2.91
N ILE A 15 -30.67 1.96 3.14
CA ILE A 15 -29.83 1.30 2.13
C ILE A 15 -30.19 -0.17 1.98
N TYR A 16 -29.96 -0.96 3.01
CA TYR A 16 -29.95 -2.42 2.88
C TYR A 16 -31.33 -3.02 2.66
N SER A 17 -32.36 -2.61 3.40
CA SER A 17 -33.72 -3.09 3.23
C SER A 17 -34.32 -2.75 1.85
N ARG A 18 -33.72 -1.76 1.18
CA ARG A 18 -34.14 -1.33 -0.17
C ARG A 18 -33.31 -1.95 -1.28
N GLY A 19 -32.29 -2.74 -0.95
CA GLY A 19 -31.40 -3.33 -1.93
C GLY A 19 -30.54 -2.34 -2.72
N LEU A 20 -30.34 -1.12 -2.21
CA LEU A 20 -29.58 -0.09 -2.90
C LEU A 20 -28.09 -0.47 -2.92
N TYR A 21 -27.45 -0.41 -4.10
CA TYR A 21 -26.04 -0.69 -4.29
C TYR A 21 -25.64 -2.12 -3.89
N ALA A 22 -26.51 -3.10 -4.09
CA ALA A 22 -26.34 -4.47 -3.62
C ALA A 22 -25.09 -5.18 -4.22
N ASP A 23 -24.64 -4.75 -5.38
CA ASP A 23 -23.43 -5.16 -6.09
C ASP A 23 -22.13 -4.67 -5.41
N LEU A 24 -22.20 -3.61 -4.61
CA LEU A 24 -21.08 -3.07 -3.86
C LEU A 24 -20.94 -3.64 -2.43
N TRP A 25 -21.89 -4.45 -1.98
CA TRP A 25 -21.86 -4.98 -0.60
C TRP A 25 -20.82 -6.08 -0.47
N PHE A 26 -19.85 -5.88 0.41
CA PHE A 26 -18.96 -6.97 0.80
C PHE A 26 -19.75 -8.08 1.51
N ARG A 27 -19.62 -9.30 1.02
CA ARG A 27 -20.34 -10.46 1.55
C ARG A 27 -19.41 -11.44 2.22
N TRP A 28 -19.79 -11.88 3.40
CA TRP A 28 -19.11 -12.94 4.14
C TRP A 28 -20.08 -14.06 4.46
N LYS A 29 -19.69 -15.31 4.15
CA LYS A 29 -20.57 -16.47 4.29
C LYS A 29 -21.96 -16.29 3.61
N GLY A 30 -21.94 -15.66 2.44
CA GLY A 30 -23.13 -15.44 1.59
C GLY A 30 -24.02 -14.25 1.95
N LYS A 31 -23.80 -13.58 3.07
CA LYS A 31 -24.56 -12.41 3.50
C LYS A 31 -23.67 -11.16 3.57
N PRO A 32 -24.24 -9.95 3.47
CA PRO A 32 -23.47 -8.74 3.74
C PRO A 32 -22.83 -8.78 5.13
N LEU A 33 -21.57 -8.35 5.23
CA LEU A 33 -20.84 -8.31 6.50
C LEU A 33 -21.20 -7.04 7.28
N LEU A 34 -21.48 -7.20 8.55
CA LEU A 34 -21.63 -6.11 9.50
C LEU A 34 -20.62 -6.28 10.64
N LEU A 35 -19.66 -5.38 10.72
CA LEU A 35 -18.76 -5.27 11.87
C LEU A 35 -19.40 -4.36 12.91
N PHE A 36 -19.63 -4.86 14.10
CA PHE A 36 -20.35 -4.15 15.15
C PHE A 36 -19.82 -4.46 16.55
N GLY A 37 -19.49 -3.41 17.30
CA GLY A 37 -19.11 -3.54 18.71
C GLY A 37 -20.34 -3.67 19.62
N GLN A 38 -20.77 -4.88 19.90
CA GLN A 38 -22.01 -5.13 20.65
C GLN A 38 -21.93 -4.69 22.11
N HIS A 39 -20.75 -4.66 22.69
CA HIS A 39 -20.52 -4.47 24.13
C HIS A 39 -19.88 -3.14 24.49
N VAL A 40 -19.70 -2.21 23.53
CA VAL A 40 -19.00 -0.96 23.78
C VAL A 40 -19.94 0.12 24.25
N THR A 41 -19.87 0.43 25.53
CA THR A 41 -20.32 1.73 26.04
C THR A 41 -19.11 2.50 26.52
N GLY A 42 -19.14 3.81 26.43
CA GLY A 42 -18.08 4.71 26.92
C GLY A 42 -17.78 4.58 28.43
N ASN A 43 -18.39 3.59 29.09
CA ASN A 43 -18.11 3.22 30.46
C ASN A 43 -18.00 1.69 30.54
N ARG A 44 -16.80 1.20 30.76
CA ARG A 44 -16.36 -0.22 30.76
C ARG A 44 -17.19 -1.20 31.61
N GLN A 45 -18.09 -0.68 32.45
CA GLN A 45 -18.89 -1.47 33.35
C GLN A 45 -20.27 -1.84 32.82
N GLN A 46 -20.67 -1.30 31.66
CA GLN A 46 -21.97 -1.55 31.09
C GLN A 46 -21.87 -2.27 29.75
N VAL A 47 -22.18 -3.55 29.78
CA VAL A 47 -22.45 -4.33 28.57
C VAL A 47 -23.82 -3.87 28.05
N ASN A 48 -23.86 -3.19 26.91
CA ASN A 48 -25.11 -2.94 26.22
C ASN A 48 -25.48 -4.19 25.42
N ASP A 49 -26.46 -4.90 25.87
CA ASP A 49 -27.06 -6.01 25.16
C ASP A 49 -27.85 -5.45 23.96
N VAL A 50 -27.14 -5.07 22.89
CA VAL A 50 -27.76 -4.57 21.67
C VAL A 50 -28.45 -5.73 20.96
N ARG A 51 -29.76 -5.66 20.85
CA ARG A 51 -30.57 -6.64 20.14
C ARG A 51 -31.16 -6.01 18.89
N PHE A 52 -30.62 -6.42 17.75
CA PHE A 52 -31.22 -6.03 16.48
C PHE A 52 -32.53 -6.81 16.21
N PRO A 53 -33.48 -6.18 15.50
CA PRO A 53 -34.63 -6.89 14.95
C PRO A 53 -34.19 -8.08 14.11
N LYS A 54 -34.98 -9.17 14.13
CA LYS A 54 -34.68 -10.39 13.40
C LYS A 54 -34.41 -10.16 11.90
N ALA A 55 -35.08 -9.20 11.28
CA ALA A 55 -34.83 -8.83 9.89
C ALA A 55 -33.39 -8.40 9.62
N ILE A 56 -32.73 -7.74 10.57
CA ILE A 56 -31.33 -7.31 10.47
C ILE A 56 -30.41 -8.52 10.73
N THR A 57 -30.64 -9.27 11.77
CA THR A 57 -29.78 -10.43 12.12
C THR A 57 -29.84 -11.54 11.09
N ASP A 58 -30.99 -11.76 10.44
CA ASP A 58 -31.13 -12.75 9.39
C ASP A 58 -30.45 -12.31 8.08
N PHE A 59 -30.34 -11.00 7.85
CA PHE A 59 -29.81 -10.44 6.62
C PHE A 59 -28.28 -10.34 6.61
N PHE A 60 -27.67 -9.96 7.73
CA PHE A 60 -26.22 -9.79 7.85
C PHE A 60 -25.51 -11.02 8.39
N THR A 61 -24.26 -11.20 7.99
CA THR A 61 -23.26 -11.88 8.80
C THR A 61 -22.70 -10.84 9.76
N ILE A 62 -22.89 -11.04 11.07
CA ILE A 62 -22.46 -10.09 12.09
C ILE A 62 -21.19 -10.61 12.75
N ARG A 63 -20.15 -9.74 12.86
CA ARG A 63 -18.95 -10.01 13.65
C ARG A 63 -18.75 -8.91 14.67
N GLN A 64 -18.43 -9.31 15.89
CA GLN A 64 -18.05 -8.37 16.93
C GLN A 64 -16.70 -7.75 16.59
N SER A 65 -16.62 -6.43 16.51
CA SER A 65 -15.39 -5.74 16.15
C SER A 65 -15.14 -4.57 17.07
N TRP A 66 -13.97 -4.59 17.71
CA TRP A 66 -13.43 -3.50 18.50
C TRP A 66 -11.92 -3.47 18.43
N ALA A 67 -11.29 -2.45 19.09
CA ALA A 67 -9.86 -2.26 19.00
C ALA A 67 -9.08 -3.44 19.55
N TRP A 68 -9.20 -3.73 20.82
CA TRP A 68 -8.35 -4.68 21.52
C TRP A 68 -9.15 -5.89 21.97
N THR A 69 -8.44 -7.00 22.09
CA THR A 69 -8.93 -8.20 22.76
C THR A 69 -8.83 -8.05 24.28
N THR A 70 -9.41 -7.03 24.88
CA THR A 70 -9.37 -6.91 26.32
C THR A 70 -10.48 -7.68 26.98
N LEU A 71 -10.24 -8.10 28.21
CA LEU A 71 -11.04 -8.85 29.20
C LEU A 71 -12.57 -8.94 29.05
N ARG A 72 -13.17 -8.19 28.14
CA ARG A 72 -14.62 -8.14 27.92
C ARG A 72 -15.02 -8.02 26.47
N TRP A 73 -14.06 -7.97 25.58
CA TRP A 73 -14.28 -7.76 24.16
C TRP A 73 -14.09 -9.03 23.36
N TYR A 74 -13.21 -9.88 23.87
CA TYR A 74 -12.79 -11.10 23.24
C TYR A 74 -12.85 -12.19 24.30
N ASP A 75 -13.90 -12.99 24.27
CA ASP A 75 -14.05 -14.09 25.23
C ASP A 75 -13.29 -15.34 24.76
N ASP A 76 -13.73 -15.92 23.66
CA ASP A 76 -13.15 -17.14 23.11
C ASP A 76 -12.88 -17.05 21.60
N GLY A 77 -13.16 -15.92 20.98
CA GLY A 77 -13.01 -15.67 19.56
C GLY A 77 -14.22 -16.02 18.69
N HIS A 78 -15.31 -16.52 19.28
CA HIS A 78 -16.49 -16.87 18.52
C HIS A 78 -17.22 -15.65 17.97
N ASP A 79 -17.25 -15.51 16.62
CA ASP A 79 -17.79 -14.36 15.89
C ASP A 79 -17.12 -13.01 16.23
N GLU A 80 -15.87 -13.03 16.68
CA GLU A 80 -15.13 -11.85 17.12
C GLU A 80 -13.99 -11.51 16.17
N TRP A 81 -14.02 -10.27 15.65
CA TRP A 81 -13.05 -9.70 14.72
C TRP A 81 -12.50 -8.37 15.26
N PRO A 82 -11.57 -8.40 16.22
CA PRO A 82 -10.91 -7.18 16.68
C PRO A 82 -10.12 -6.54 15.52
N TRP A 83 -10.16 -5.20 15.38
CA TRP A 83 -9.44 -4.54 14.30
C TRP A 83 -7.98 -4.23 14.63
N VAL A 84 -7.55 -4.46 15.88
CA VAL A 84 -6.15 -4.46 16.32
C VAL A 84 -6.00 -5.40 17.52
N ASP A 85 -4.86 -6.06 17.62
CA ASP A 85 -4.51 -6.91 18.75
C ASP A 85 -3.00 -7.00 18.92
N HIS A 86 -2.56 -7.24 20.16
CA HIS A 86 -1.15 -7.44 20.46
C HIS A 86 -0.62 -8.75 19.88
N TYR A 87 0.68 -8.79 19.64
CA TYR A 87 1.33 -10.05 19.27
C TYR A 87 1.50 -10.97 20.52
N PRO A 88 1.22 -12.27 20.44
CA PRO A 88 0.56 -12.96 19.33
C PRO A 88 -0.96 -12.70 19.30
N GLN A 89 -1.45 -12.32 18.13
CA GLN A 89 -2.86 -11.98 17.98
C GLN A 89 -3.78 -13.15 18.27
N SER A 90 -4.92 -12.84 18.82
CA SER A 90 -6.02 -13.78 19.03
C SER A 90 -6.65 -14.18 17.69
N VAL A 91 -7.26 -15.34 17.65
CA VAL A 91 -7.85 -15.93 16.45
C VAL A 91 -9.38 -15.88 16.53
N GLY A 92 -10.01 -15.15 15.63
CA GLY A 92 -11.47 -15.18 15.46
C GLY A 92 -11.91 -16.46 14.76
N TRP A 93 -13.05 -17.02 15.18
CA TRP A 93 -13.65 -18.20 14.58
C TRP A 93 -15.20 -18.13 14.61
N SER A 94 -15.87 -18.89 13.79
CA SER A 94 -17.34 -18.92 13.76
C SER A 94 -17.90 -20.34 13.79
N GLU A 95 -17.45 -21.22 12.90
CA GLU A 95 -18.00 -22.57 12.77
C GLU A 95 -17.37 -23.54 13.78
N SER A 96 -16.07 -23.40 14.04
CA SER A 96 -15.30 -24.24 14.96
C SER A 96 -14.05 -23.49 15.41
N PRO A 97 -13.64 -23.61 16.68
CA PRO A 97 -12.39 -23.05 17.18
C PRO A 97 -11.13 -23.62 16.48
N ASP A 98 -11.25 -24.79 15.85
CA ASP A 98 -10.16 -25.41 15.08
C ASP A 98 -10.03 -24.81 13.65
N ARG A 99 -10.95 -23.94 13.25
CA ARG A 99 -10.96 -23.27 11.95
C ARG A 99 -10.86 -21.78 12.13
N ALA A 100 -9.66 -21.25 11.94
CA ALA A 100 -9.40 -19.83 12.04
C ALA A 100 -10.16 -19.06 10.95
N GLU A 101 -11.04 -18.16 11.34
CA GLU A 101 -11.75 -17.30 10.41
C GLU A 101 -11.01 -15.96 10.20
N TYR A 102 -10.35 -15.44 11.27
CA TYR A 102 -9.89 -14.07 11.29
C TYR A 102 -8.65 -13.85 12.17
N VAL A 103 -7.75 -12.99 11.69
CA VAL A 103 -6.61 -12.42 12.47
C VAL A 103 -6.41 -10.97 12.07
N PRO A 104 -6.29 -10.01 13.01
CA PRO A 104 -5.90 -8.63 12.71
C PRO A 104 -4.39 -8.51 12.54
N VAL A 105 -3.96 -7.50 11.78
CA VAL A 105 -2.56 -7.12 11.60
C VAL A 105 -2.42 -5.61 11.71
N ALA A 106 -1.49 -5.13 12.53
CA ALA A 106 -1.19 -3.72 12.73
C ALA A 106 0.31 -3.44 12.56
N VAL A 107 0.67 -2.21 12.18
CA VAL A 107 2.08 -1.79 12.00
C VAL A 107 2.70 -1.28 13.29
N ALA A 108 1.89 -0.79 14.19
CA ALA A 108 2.24 -0.29 15.52
C ALA A 108 0.96 -0.20 16.34
N GLU A 109 1.11 0.20 17.60
CA GLU A 109 -0.03 0.44 18.46
C GLU A 109 0.00 1.85 19.05
N HIS A 110 0.36 2.00 20.32
CA HIS A 110 0.20 3.26 21.02
C HIS A 110 1.40 3.56 21.94
N PRO A 111 1.80 4.83 22.12
CA PRO A 111 2.93 5.16 23.00
C PRO A 111 2.72 4.74 24.46
N LEU A 112 1.48 4.70 24.95
CA LEU A 112 1.19 4.22 26.31
C LEU A 112 1.38 2.70 26.43
N SER A 113 1.14 1.95 25.37
CA SER A 113 1.44 0.51 25.31
C SER A 113 2.92 0.24 25.11
N ASN A 114 3.66 1.24 24.70
CA ASN A 114 5.06 1.10 24.34
C ASN A 114 5.28 -0.02 23.30
N ILE A 115 4.40 -0.05 22.30
CA ILE A 115 4.46 -0.95 21.14
C ILE A 115 4.46 -0.09 19.89
N GLY A 116 5.65 0.24 19.45
CA GLY A 116 5.89 1.00 18.24
C GLY A 116 6.22 0.07 17.05
N ARG A 117 6.58 0.68 15.94
CA ARG A 117 6.98 -0.02 14.70
C ARG A 117 8.23 -0.87 14.87
N SER A 118 9.12 -0.48 15.80
CA SER A 118 10.36 -1.20 16.13
C SER A 118 10.19 -2.28 17.19
N PHE A 119 9.00 -2.44 17.77
CA PHE A 119 8.73 -3.47 18.75
C PHE A 119 8.91 -4.86 18.12
N HIS A 120 9.68 -5.73 18.76
CA HIS A 120 9.85 -7.13 18.35
C HIS A 120 10.37 -7.99 19.51
N ASP A 121 10.14 -9.27 19.46
CA ASP A 121 10.55 -10.23 20.49
C ASP A 121 10.13 -9.80 21.92
N GLY A 122 8.99 -9.13 22.04
CA GLY A 122 8.46 -8.62 23.31
C GLY A 122 9.15 -7.37 23.85
N VAL A 123 9.97 -6.68 23.06
CA VAL A 123 10.75 -5.52 23.49
C VAL A 123 10.54 -4.34 22.56
N GLN A 124 10.22 -3.18 23.14
CA GLN A 124 10.33 -1.89 22.47
C GLN A 124 11.72 -1.31 22.71
N PRO A 125 12.49 -0.93 21.67
CA PRO A 125 13.77 -0.25 21.86
C PRO A 125 13.63 1.04 22.69
N GLU A 126 14.53 1.26 23.63
CA GLU A 126 14.55 2.47 24.44
C GLU A 126 14.98 3.68 23.61
N THR A 127 14.26 4.78 23.76
CA THR A 127 14.63 6.10 23.21
C THR A 127 14.46 7.18 24.27
N ASP A 128 15.21 8.27 24.17
CA ASP A 128 15.21 9.34 25.18
C ASP A 128 13.85 10.05 25.35
N ARG A 129 12.94 9.94 24.37
CA ARG A 129 11.67 10.68 24.38
C ARG A 129 10.51 9.95 23.70
N TYR A 130 10.52 8.63 23.65
CA TYR A 130 9.55 7.89 22.82
C TYR A 130 9.56 8.36 21.37
N ASP A 131 10.73 8.70 20.90
CA ASP A 131 10.97 9.21 19.56
C ASP A 131 11.18 8.06 18.57
N VAL A 132 11.38 8.40 17.30
CA VAL A 132 11.72 7.40 16.28
C VAL A 132 13.02 6.67 16.65
N THR A 133 13.03 5.37 16.44
CA THR A 133 14.24 4.55 16.60
C THR A 133 14.95 4.40 15.25
N PRO A 134 16.21 3.92 15.21
CA PRO A 134 16.90 3.58 13.97
C PRO A 134 16.18 2.47 13.17
N ASP A 135 15.23 1.78 13.78
CA ASP A 135 14.53 0.62 13.23
C ASP A 135 13.06 0.93 12.86
N THR A 136 12.62 2.19 13.02
CA THR A 136 11.24 2.61 12.73
C THR A 136 10.79 2.32 11.29
N ASP A 137 11.70 2.33 10.33
CA ASP A 137 11.44 2.05 8.91
C ASP A 137 11.49 0.57 8.54
N LYS A 138 11.98 -0.30 9.44
CA LYS A 138 12.18 -1.73 9.16
C LYS A 138 10.91 -2.57 9.27
N GLY A 139 9.88 -2.08 9.94
CA GLY A 139 8.61 -2.79 10.10
C GLY A 139 8.71 -4.09 10.89
N LEU A 140 9.47 -4.09 11.98
CA LEU A 140 9.72 -5.29 12.79
C LEU A 140 8.44 -5.81 13.42
N TYR A 141 7.65 -4.94 14.06
CA TYR A 141 6.37 -5.32 14.64
C TYR A 141 5.39 -5.83 13.57
N PHE A 142 5.34 -5.14 12.43
CA PHE A 142 4.49 -5.54 11.31
C PHE A 142 4.86 -6.92 10.76
N ALA A 143 6.15 -7.24 10.72
CA ALA A 143 6.64 -8.56 10.31
C ALA A 143 6.22 -9.66 11.31
N GLU A 144 6.26 -9.41 12.62
CA GLU A 144 5.77 -10.35 13.64
C GLU A 144 4.27 -10.59 13.51
N GLN A 145 3.48 -9.51 13.38
CA GLN A 145 2.04 -9.58 13.18
C GLN A 145 1.67 -10.43 11.95
N TRP A 146 2.34 -10.20 10.81
CA TRP A 146 2.16 -11.00 9.61
C TRP A 146 2.65 -12.44 9.75
N SER A 147 3.76 -12.65 10.47
CA SER A 147 4.25 -14.02 10.75
C SER A 147 3.19 -14.85 11.44
N ARG A 148 2.53 -14.26 12.46
CA ARG A 148 1.42 -14.91 13.16
C ARG A 148 0.22 -15.16 12.25
N ALA A 149 -0.18 -14.18 11.43
CA ALA A 149 -1.28 -14.34 10.50
C ALA A 149 -1.02 -15.44 9.46
N LEU A 150 0.20 -15.54 8.93
CA LEU A 150 0.61 -16.60 8.01
C LEU A 150 0.72 -17.98 8.68
N GLU A 151 1.13 -18.06 9.95
CA GLU A 151 1.16 -19.29 10.73
C GLU A 151 -0.26 -19.83 10.95
N VAL A 152 -1.18 -18.95 11.31
CA VAL A 152 -2.59 -19.30 11.58
C VAL A 152 -3.35 -19.63 10.31
N ASP A 153 -3.00 -19.03 9.19
CA ASP A 153 -3.66 -19.16 7.88
C ASP A 153 -5.19 -18.99 7.95
N PRO A 154 -5.70 -17.85 8.48
CA PRO A 154 -7.13 -17.63 8.63
C PRO A 154 -7.81 -17.39 7.28
N GLU A 155 -9.14 -17.52 7.23
CA GLU A 155 -9.91 -17.19 6.03
C GLU A 155 -9.86 -15.69 5.69
N PHE A 156 -9.62 -14.82 6.67
CA PHE A 156 -9.57 -13.36 6.52
C PHE A 156 -8.50 -12.72 7.39
N VAL A 157 -7.65 -11.91 6.79
CA VAL A 157 -6.71 -11.04 7.50
C VAL A 157 -7.18 -9.60 7.36
N PHE A 158 -7.34 -8.90 8.47
CA PHE A 158 -7.66 -7.48 8.48
C PHE A 158 -6.42 -6.66 8.82
N VAL A 159 -5.94 -5.89 7.86
CA VAL A 159 -4.82 -4.97 8.08
C VAL A 159 -5.39 -3.62 8.47
N THR A 160 -5.12 -3.19 9.71
CA THR A 160 -5.62 -1.93 10.25
C THR A 160 -4.63 -0.79 10.05
N GLY A 161 -5.14 0.45 9.96
CA GLY A 161 -4.33 1.67 9.87
C GLY A 161 -3.77 1.89 8.46
N TRP A 162 -4.59 2.51 7.58
CA TRP A 162 -4.08 3.01 6.31
C TRP A 162 -3.68 4.48 6.41
N ASN A 163 -4.60 5.36 6.82
CA ASN A 163 -4.38 6.80 6.89
C ASN A 163 -5.37 7.51 7.82
N GLU A 164 -5.61 6.99 9.00
CA GLU A 164 -6.52 7.62 9.98
C GLU A 164 -5.80 8.68 10.84
N TRP A 165 -5.37 9.78 10.23
CA TRP A 165 -4.44 10.73 10.83
C TRP A 165 -5.01 11.59 11.96
N THR A 166 -6.30 11.74 12.08
CA THR A 166 -6.93 12.64 13.05
C THR A 166 -7.88 11.95 14.02
N ALA A 167 -7.83 10.62 14.10
CA ALA A 167 -8.66 9.89 15.02
C ALA A 167 -8.27 10.15 16.48
N GLY A 168 -9.28 10.36 17.31
CA GLY A 168 -9.15 10.33 18.76
C GLY A 168 -8.14 11.30 19.35
N GLN A 169 -8.36 12.62 19.22
CA GLN A 169 -7.57 13.57 20.01
C GLN A 169 -7.80 13.33 21.50
N MET A 170 -6.76 12.93 22.19
CA MET A 170 -6.75 12.67 23.62
C MET A 170 -6.03 13.80 24.34
N THR A 171 -6.52 14.19 25.50
CA THR A 171 -5.91 15.23 26.32
C THR A 171 -5.89 14.75 27.77
N ARG A 172 -4.72 14.72 28.38
CA ARG A 172 -4.62 14.40 29.79
C ARG A 172 -5.26 15.50 30.66
N ARG A 173 -6.35 15.16 31.35
CA ARG A 173 -7.15 16.11 32.16
C ARG A 173 -7.12 15.85 33.65
N HIS A 174 -6.61 14.71 34.08
CA HIS A 174 -6.52 14.30 35.48
C HIS A 174 -5.30 13.39 35.72
N GLU A 175 -4.90 13.24 36.97
CA GLU A 175 -3.66 12.52 37.30
C GLU A 175 -3.70 11.02 37.02
N ASP A 176 -4.86 10.39 37.14
CA ASP A 176 -5.07 8.96 36.88
C ASP A 176 -5.22 8.64 35.38
N TYR A 177 -5.08 9.62 34.50
CA TYR A 177 -5.32 9.47 33.07
C TYR A 177 -4.48 8.36 32.42
N ASP A 178 -3.19 8.30 32.76
CA ASP A 178 -2.29 7.29 32.14
C ASP A 178 -2.68 5.87 32.55
N GLU A 179 -3.07 5.68 33.81
CA GLU A 179 -3.53 4.39 34.30
C GLU A 179 -4.87 4.00 33.69
N GLU A 180 -5.80 4.96 33.57
CA GLU A 180 -7.06 4.76 32.88
C GLU A 180 -6.81 4.38 31.42
N MET A 181 -5.97 5.11 30.69
CA MET A 181 -5.65 4.82 29.29
C MET A 181 -4.94 3.48 29.13
N ARG A 182 -4.01 3.14 30.01
CA ARG A 182 -3.39 1.82 29.98
C ARG A 182 -4.39 0.70 30.21
N GLN A 183 -5.38 0.88 31.05
CA GLN A 183 -6.46 -0.09 31.21
C GLN A 183 -7.35 -0.18 29.97
N TRP A 184 -7.41 0.84 29.13
CA TRP A 184 -8.09 0.81 27.84
C TRP A 184 -7.30 0.09 26.77
N ASP A 185 -5.98 0.29 26.75
CA ASP A 185 -5.10 -0.17 25.70
C ASP A 185 -4.47 -1.54 25.99
N PHE A 186 -4.58 -2.03 27.23
CA PHE A 186 -3.83 -3.19 27.67
C PHE A 186 -4.67 -4.35 28.13
N PHE A 187 -4.11 -5.50 27.81
CA PHE A 187 -4.39 -6.74 28.46
C PHE A 187 -3.53 -6.95 29.69
N PRO A 188 -4.11 -7.27 30.85
CA PRO A 188 -3.37 -7.94 31.91
C PRO A 188 -2.84 -9.28 31.35
N GLY A 189 -1.54 -9.37 31.17
CA GLY A 189 -0.85 -10.58 30.71
C GLY A 189 -0.45 -10.61 29.22
N ALA A 190 -0.82 -9.60 28.43
CA ALA A 190 -0.29 -9.45 27.08
C ALA A 190 1.19 -9.04 27.12
N ASN A 191 1.93 -9.39 26.06
CA ASN A 191 3.32 -8.95 25.86
C ASN A 191 3.38 -7.47 25.46
N CYS A 192 2.85 -6.60 26.31
CA CYS A 192 2.91 -5.17 26.10
C CYS A 192 4.32 -4.67 26.43
N GLY A 193 4.78 -3.70 25.67
CA GLY A 193 6.01 -2.99 25.99
C GLY A 193 6.00 -2.44 27.41
N LYS A 194 7.10 -2.59 28.14
CA LYS A 194 7.23 -2.05 29.50
C LYS A 194 7.58 -0.58 29.45
N GLY A 195 7.13 0.20 30.42
CA GLY A 195 7.55 1.58 30.62
C GLY A 195 6.93 2.60 29.66
N GLY A 196 5.75 2.32 29.11
CA GLY A 196 5.08 3.22 28.19
C GLY A 196 5.09 4.69 28.59
N ARG A 197 5.03 5.59 27.61
CA ARG A 197 5.15 7.04 27.80
C ARG A 197 4.14 7.57 28.80
N LYS A 198 4.61 8.47 29.65
CA LYS A 198 3.75 9.27 30.51
C LYS A 198 3.34 10.55 29.78
N ILE A 199 2.05 10.74 29.62
CA ILE A 199 1.49 11.97 29.03
C ILE A 199 1.47 13.06 30.10
N GLU A 200 1.98 14.24 29.78
CA GLU A 200 2.00 15.37 30.72
C GLU A 200 0.62 16.01 30.89
N MET A 201 0.39 16.62 32.07
CA MET A 201 -0.88 17.28 32.36
C MET A 201 -1.17 18.39 31.34
N GLY A 202 -2.35 18.33 30.70
CA GLY A 202 -2.76 19.26 29.65
C GLY A 202 -2.20 18.95 28.25
N GLU A 203 -1.30 17.97 28.13
CA GLU A 203 -0.80 17.53 26.84
C GLU A 203 -1.88 16.82 26.04
N SER A 204 -1.92 17.11 24.74
CA SER A 204 -2.82 16.49 23.77
C SER A 204 -2.04 15.76 22.70
N TYR A 205 -2.57 14.66 22.24
CA TYR A 205 -2.01 13.89 21.14
C TYR A 205 -3.15 13.20 20.34
N PHE A 206 -2.88 12.83 19.10
CA PHE A 206 -3.78 11.97 18.33
C PHE A 206 -3.36 10.52 18.51
N ILE A 207 -4.34 9.63 18.69
CA ILE A 207 -4.08 8.24 19.04
C ILE A 207 -3.31 7.51 17.93
N ASP A 208 -3.57 7.82 16.65
CA ASP A 208 -2.93 7.20 15.50
C ASP A 208 -1.76 8.00 14.93
N GLN A 209 -1.48 9.19 15.46
CA GLN A 209 -0.47 10.12 14.96
C GLN A 209 0.36 10.74 16.09
N TYR A 210 0.86 9.90 17.00
CA TYR A 210 1.75 10.42 18.04
C TYR A 210 3.09 10.86 17.42
N ASN A 211 3.79 9.97 16.75
CA ASN A 211 4.96 10.18 15.91
C ASN A 211 5.12 9.02 14.94
N GLN A 212 6.21 8.96 14.16
CA GLN A 212 6.43 7.86 13.20
C GLN A 212 6.53 6.49 13.87
N GLU A 213 7.12 6.38 15.05
CA GLU A 213 7.29 5.11 15.76
C GLU A 213 5.94 4.53 16.20
N TYR A 214 5.03 5.38 16.68
CA TYR A 214 3.75 4.96 17.25
C TYR A 214 2.55 5.30 16.35
N SER A 215 2.77 5.65 15.10
CA SER A 215 1.71 5.77 14.11
C SER A 215 1.30 4.39 13.60
N ARG A 216 0.00 4.16 13.48
CA ARG A 216 -0.57 2.90 12.97
C ARG A 216 -0.82 2.90 11.47
N ASP A 217 -0.45 3.96 10.77
CA ASP A 217 -0.74 4.12 9.34
C ASP A 217 0.35 3.50 8.45
N ILE A 218 -0.10 2.80 7.42
CA ILE A 218 0.75 2.11 6.43
C ILE A 218 1.00 3.00 5.22
N GLU A 219 0.17 4.03 5.02
CA GLU A 219 0.25 4.90 3.86
C GLU A 219 1.68 5.41 3.65
N PRO A 220 2.20 5.39 2.41
CA PRO A 220 3.49 5.98 2.10
C PRO A 220 3.57 7.44 2.51
N MET A 221 4.69 7.85 3.05
CA MET A 221 4.91 9.21 3.53
C MET A 221 6.14 9.84 2.86
N LYS A 222 6.13 11.16 2.73
CA LYS A 222 7.31 11.90 2.30
C LYS A 222 8.35 11.95 3.41
N GLY A 223 9.54 11.44 3.14
CA GLY A 223 10.59 11.26 4.15
C GLY A 223 10.26 10.16 5.15
N GLY A 224 11.03 10.01 6.22
CA GLY A 224 10.84 8.95 7.20
C GLY A 224 10.92 7.55 6.60
N HIS A 225 9.91 6.73 6.84
CA HIS A 225 9.87 5.35 6.31
C HIS A 225 9.49 5.26 4.82
N GLY A 226 9.19 6.37 4.16
CA GLY A 226 8.81 6.38 2.73
C GLY A 226 7.64 5.43 2.44
N ASP A 227 7.86 4.48 1.52
CA ASP A 227 6.89 3.44 1.14
C ASP A 227 7.24 2.04 1.66
N ASN A 228 8.19 1.91 2.59
CA ASN A 228 8.68 0.61 3.07
C ASN A 228 7.56 -0.30 3.60
N TYR A 229 6.61 0.25 4.34
CA TYR A 229 5.47 -0.51 4.88
C TYR A 229 4.50 -0.96 3.80
N TYR A 230 4.35 -0.17 2.75
CA TYR A 230 3.52 -0.56 1.60
C TYR A 230 4.11 -1.78 0.88
N TYR A 231 5.42 -1.81 0.64
CA TYR A 231 6.06 -2.98 0.03
C TYR A 231 6.05 -4.19 0.94
N GLN A 232 6.24 -4.00 2.25
CA GLN A 232 6.12 -5.09 3.21
C GLN A 232 4.70 -5.67 3.22
N LEU A 233 3.68 -4.82 3.13
CA LEU A 233 2.28 -5.24 2.98
C LEU A 233 2.09 -6.04 1.69
N MET A 234 2.58 -5.54 0.55
CA MET A 234 2.48 -6.24 -0.73
C MET A 234 3.12 -7.64 -0.66
N ALA A 235 4.31 -7.74 -0.09
CA ALA A 235 5.01 -9.02 0.07
C ALA A 235 4.22 -10.00 0.97
N ALA A 236 3.64 -9.50 2.05
CA ALA A 236 2.84 -10.31 2.96
C ALA A 236 1.52 -10.77 2.32
N VAL A 237 0.83 -9.88 1.59
CA VAL A 237 -0.39 -10.22 0.84
C VAL A 237 -0.10 -11.27 -0.23
N ARG A 238 1.02 -11.18 -0.94
CA ARG A 238 1.46 -12.18 -1.92
C ARG A 238 1.68 -13.56 -1.28
N ARG A 239 2.25 -13.59 -0.09
CA ARG A 239 2.43 -14.87 0.66
C ARG A 239 1.09 -15.45 1.10
N TYR A 240 0.17 -14.61 1.55
CA TYR A 240 -1.12 -15.05 2.08
C TYR A 240 -2.09 -15.47 0.96
N LYS A 241 -2.17 -14.69 -0.13
CA LYS A 241 -3.15 -14.91 -1.22
C LYS A 241 -2.56 -15.63 -2.44
N GLY A 242 -1.26 -15.76 -2.53
CA GLY A 242 -0.56 -16.15 -3.75
C GLY A 242 -0.39 -14.98 -4.71
N VAL A 243 0.17 -15.27 -5.88
CA VAL A 243 0.40 -14.32 -6.97
C VAL A 243 -0.28 -14.81 -8.23
N ALA A 244 -0.67 -13.89 -9.10
CA ALA A 244 -1.13 -14.23 -10.42
C ALA A 244 0.00 -14.88 -11.24
N GLU A 245 -0.36 -15.68 -12.23
CA GLU A 245 0.62 -16.19 -13.21
C GLU A 245 1.36 -15.01 -13.86
N PRO A 246 2.68 -15.14 -14.07
CA PRO A 246 3.44 -14.12 -14.78
C PRO A 246 2.86 -13.84 -16.17
N VAL A 247 3.03 -12.63 -16.65
CA VAL A 247 2.62 -12.26 -18.01
C VAL A 247 3.47 -13.06 -19.00
N ALA A 248 2.81 -13.83 -19.87
CA ALA A 248 3.52 -14.63 -20.87
C ALA A 248 4.30 -13.76 -21.86
N ALA A 249 5.54 -14.13 -22.15
CA ALA A 249 6.38 -13.40 -23.11
C ALA A 249 5.81 -13.38 -24.55
N GLY A 250 4.94 -14.34 -24.87
CA GLY A 250 4.43 -14.52 -26.23
C GLY A 250 5.53 -14.95 -27.24
N PRO A 251 5.22 -15.08 -28.52
CA PRO A 251 6.20 -15.40 -29.55
C PRO A 251 7.14 -14.22 -29.86
N GLU A 252 8.31 -14.50 -30.40
CA GLU A 252 9.16 -13.47 -30.96
C GLU A 252 8.46 -12.71 -32.11
N GLN A 253 8.59 -11.39 -32.08
CA GLN A 253 7.98 -10.51 -33.06
C GLN A 253 8.84 -9.27 -33.28
N THR A 254 9.27 -9.06 -34.51
CA THR A 254 9.94 -7.81 -34.92
C THR A 254 8.93 -6.68 -35.06
N ILE A 255 9.20 -5.55 -34.44
CA ILE A 255 8.40 -4.33 -34.54
C ILE A 255 9.06 -3.36 -35.52
N ASP A 256 8.31 -2.95 -36.56
CA ASP A 256 8.75 -1.90 -37.47
C ASP A 256 8.40 -0.51 -36.89
N LEU A 257 9.41 0.24 -36.46
CA LEU A 257 9.21 1.60 -35.92
C LEU A 257 8.70 2.60 -36.97
N ASN A 258 8.80 2.30 -38.28
CA ASN A 258 8.18 3.10 -39.33
C ASN A 258 6.73 2.66 -39.65
N GLY A 259 6.33 1.50 -39.14
CA GLY A 259 4.99 0.95 -39.24
C GLY A 259 3.99 1.63 -38.31
N GLY A 260 2.71 1.27 -38.41
CA GLY A 260 1.67 1.73 -37.50
C GLY A 260 1.70 1.00 -36.15
N PHE A 261 1.02 1.58 -35.15
CA PHE A 261 0.88 0.98 -33.82
C PHE A 261 -0.04 -0.27 -33.79
N ASP A 262 -0.84 -0.50 -34.83
CA ASP A 262 -1.71 -1.70 -34.94
C ASP A 262 -0.96 -3.03 -34.80
N GLN A 263 0.34 -3.08 -35.07
CA GLN A 263 1.18 -4.27 -34.90
C GLN A 263 1.26 -4.71 -33.43
N TRP A 264 1.08 -3.80 -32.47
CA TRP A 264 1.09 -4.08 -31.05
C TRP A 264 -0.17 -4.82 -30.55
N LYS A 265 -1.23 -4.84 -31.36
CA LYS A 265 -2.46 -5.59 -31.02
C LYS A 265 -2.22 -7.11 -30.92
N GLN A 266 -1.19 -7.62 -31.58
CA GLN A 266 -0.83 -9.04 -31.60
C GLN A 266 0.21 -9.42 -30.54
N VAL A 267 0.80 -8.44 -29.85
CA VAL A 267 1.76 -8.68 -28.77
C VAL A 267 1.01 -9.08 -27.52
N GLU A 268 1.33 -10.27 -27.00
CA GLU A 268 0.65 -10.89 -25.86
C GLU A 268 1.14 -10.35 -24.52
N SER A 269 2.44 -10.01 -24.40
CA SER A 269 3.01 -9.44 -23.19
C SER A 269 2.47 -8.05 -22.92
N SER A 270 1.37 -7.97 -22.19
CA SER A 270 0.64 -6.73 -21.90
C SER A 270 0.58 -6.51 -20.38
N TYR A 271 0.91 -5.30 -19.95
CA TYR A 271 0.96 -4.84 -18.57
C TYR A 271 0.03 -3.65 -18.45
N PHE A 272 -0.82 -3.65 -17.43
CA PHE A 272 -1.83 -2.61 -17.24
C PHE A 272 -1.56 -1.79 -16.02
N ASP A 273 -1.92 -0.51 -16.11
CA ASP A 273 -1.93 0.41 -15.01
C ASP A 273 -3.31 1.05 -14.82
N HIS A 274 -3.53 1.71 -13.69
CA HIS A 274 -4.80 2.33 -13.37
C HIS A 274 -4.99 3.64 -14.14
N VAL A 275 -6.19 3.83 -14.68
CA VAL A 275 -6.59 5.07 -15.32
C VAL A 275 -6.90 6.14 -14.27
N GLY A 276 -6.27 7.30 -14.36
CA GLY A 276 -6.55 8.47 -13.53
C GLY A 276 -5.83 8.49 -12.19
N ASP A 277 -4.71 7.78 -12.03
CA ASP A 277 -3.94 7.74 -10.79
C ASP A 277 -2.71 8.68 -10.79
N THR A 278 -2.56 9.50 -11.82
CA THR A 278 -1.54 10.56 -11.89
C THR A 278 -1.50 11.42 -10.62
N TYR A 279 -0.33 11.94 -10.26
CA TYR A 279 -0.15 12.80 -9.08
C TYR A 279 -0.68 14.22 -9.29
N HIS A 280 -1.93 14.35 -9.63
CA HIS A 280 -2.62 15.64 -9.66
C HIS A 280 -3.36 15.89 -8.34
N ARG A 281 -3.04 17.00 -7.67
CA ARG A 281 -3.67 17.40 -6.40
C ARG A 281 -4.01 18.88 -6.45
N ASP A 282 -5.20 19.24 -6.06
CA ASP A 282 -5.65 20.61 -5.85
C ASP A 282 -6.63 20.62 -4.68
N SER A 283 -6.07 20.61 -3.47
CA SER A 283 -6.82 20.53 -2.22
C SER A 283 -6.60 21.80 -1.40
N PRO A 284 -7.64 22.35 -0.76
CA PRO A 284 -7.48 23.49 0.15
C PRO A 284 -6.58 23.16 1.35
N GLY A 285 -6.23 21.91 1.53
CA GLY A 285 -5.52 21.45 2.72
C GLY A 285 -6.42 21.35 3.94
N ASN A 286 -5.84 20.94 5.05
CA ASN A 286 -6.56 20.78 6.29
C ASN A 286 -5.82 21.48 7.43
N PHE A 287 -6.54 22.07 8.37
CA PHE A 287 -5.98 22.81 9.51
C PHE A 287 -4.93 23.88 9.09
N ALA A 288 -3.77 23.89 9.72
CA ALA A 288 -2.70 24.84 9.46
C ALA A 288 -1.80 24.48 8.26
N ALA A 289 -2.04 23.35 7.59
CA ALA A 289 -1.19 22.89 6.50
C ALA A 289 -1.30 23.74 5.23
N GLY A 290 -2.39 24.49 5.07
CA GLY A 290 -2.65 25.30 3.87
C GLY A 290 -2.95 24.44 2.62
N PRO A 291 -3.08 25.09 1.44
CA PRO A 291 -3.39 24.38 0.20
C PRO A 291 -2.30 23.39 -0.19
N TYR A 292 -2.70 22.21 -0.64
CA TYR A 292 -1.81 21.25 -1.29
C TYR A 292 -2.12 21.19 -2.78
N VAL A 293 -1.18 21.68 -3.59
CA VAL A 293 -1.30 21.73 -5.05
C VAL A 293 -0.13 21.01 -5.69
N ASN A 294 -0.42 19.96 -6.47
CA ASN A 294 0.54 19.29 -7.33
C ASN A 294 -0.07 19.18 -8.74
N ARG A 295 0.62 19.72 -9.74
CA ARG A 295 0.18 19.73 -11.14
C ARG A 295 1.19 19.03 -12.05
N THR A 296 1.95 18.09 -11.53
CA THR A 296 2.95 17.35 -12.29
C THR A 296 2.36 16.17 -13.06
N GLY A 297 1.18 15.68 -12.66
CA GLY A 297 0.48 14.59 -13.32
C GLY A 297 0.11 14.94 -14.77
N ARG A 298 0.61 14.13 -15.70
CA ARG A 298 0.34 14.19 -17.14
C ARG A 298 0.61 12.81 -17.74
N ASN A 299 0.20 12.59 -18.99
CA ASN A 299 0.45 11.33 -19.71
C ASN A 299 0.07 10.09 -18.90
N ASP A 300 -1.16 10.06 -18.37
CA ASP A 300 -1.75 8.94 -17.59
C ASP A 300 -1.55 7.62 -18.32
N ILE A 301 -0.58 6.82 -17.88
CA ILE A 301 -0.15 5.57 -18.50
C ILE A 301 -1.16 4.48 -18.15
N VAL A 302 -1.64 3.76 -19.17
CA VAL A 302 -2.70 2.76 -18.94
C VAL A 302 -2.33 1.35 -19.44
N GLU A 303 -1.33 1.25 -20.32
CA GLU A 303 -0.88 -0.04 -20.84
C GLU A 303 0.57 0.06 -21.31
N SER A 304 1.36 -0.96 -21.00
CA SER A 304 2.65 -1.19 -21.61
C SER A 304 2.73 -2.60 -22.22
N LYS A 305 3.56 -2.76 -23.25
CA LYS A 305 3.81 -4.07 -23.88
C LYS A 305 5.30 -4.24 -24.17
N VAL A 306 5.72 -5.51 -24.22
CA VAL A 306 7.09 -5.89 -24.58
C VAL A 306 7.03 -6.88 -25.75
N ALA A 307 7.78 -6.59 -26.83
CA ALA A 307 8.06 -7.51 -27.90
C ALA A 307 9.57 -7.69 -28.05
N ARG A 308 10.02 -8.74 -28.73
CA ARG A 308 11.45 -8.98 -28.94
C ARG A 308 11.73 -9.75 -30.22
N ASP A 309 12.93 -9.55 -30.71
CA ASP A 309 13.56 -10.39 -31.73
C ASP A 309 15.02 -10.67 -31.38
N ASP A 310 15.80 -11.21 -32.29
CA ASP A 310 17.24 -11.49 -32.08
C ASP A 310 18.12 -10.24 -31.92
N ARG A 311 17.64 -9.05 -32.25
CA ARG A 311 18.38 -7.79 -32.28
C ARG A 311 17.93 -6.78 -31.23
N PHE A 312 16.63 -6.74 -30.91
CA PHE A 312 16.01 -5.70 -30.10
C PHE A 312 15.02 -6.26 -29.09
N VAL A 313 14.87 -5.54 -27.98
CA VAL A 313 13.71 -5.57 -27.12
C VAL A 313 12.92 -4.30 -27.39
N TYR A 314 11.67 -4.44 -27.74
CA TYR A 314 10.78 -3.34 -28.07
C TYR A 314 9.83 -3.08 -26.91
N PHE A 315 9.71 -1.83 -26.52
CA PHE A 315 8.76 -1.41 -25.50
C PHE A 315 7.71 -0.52 -26.14
N TYR A 316 6.49 -0.74 -25.74
CA TYR A 316 5.33 0.07 -26.09
C TYR A 316 4.68 0.60 -24.85
N VAL A 317 4.16 1.80 -24.92
CA VAL A 317 3.35 2.41 -23.86
C VAL A 317 2.21 3.21 -24.47
N ARG A 318 1.05 3.15 -23.84
CA ARG A 318 -0.15 3.89 -24.19
C ARG A 318 -0.66 4.66 -22.99
N THR A 319 -1.05 5.92 -23.24
CA THR A 319 -1.66 6.81 -22.26
C THR A 319 -3.18 6.94 -22.49
N ALA A 320 -3.91 7.37 -21.46
CA ALA A 320 -5.35 7.60 -21.56
C ALA A 320 -5.69 8.70 -22.56
N ASP A 321 -4.96 9.79 -22.53
CA ASP A 321 -5.09 10.96 -23.41
C ASP A 321 -3.87 11.09 -24.35
N PRO A 322 -3.92 11.91 -25.39
CA PRO A 322 -2.76 12.16 -26.25
C PRO A 322 -1.53 12.65 -25.47
N LEU A 323 -0.38 12.08 -25.83
CA LEU A 323 0.92 12.43 -25.24
C LEU A 323 1.22 13.92 -25.34
N THR A 324 1.76 14.48 -24.29
CA THR A 324 2.33 15.84 -24.31
C THR A 324 3.54 15.91 -25.26
N PRO A 325 4.03 17.10 -25.64
CA PRO A 325 5.16 17.21 -26.55
C PRO A 325 6.42 16.50 -26.02
N HIS A 326 7.13 15.78 -26.89
CA HIS A 326 8.39 15.10 -26.55
C HIS A 326 9.51 16.05 -26.07
N THR A 327 9.34 17.35 -26.23
CA THR A 327 10.25 18.38 -25.72
C THR A 327 10.07 18.70 -24.25
N ASP A 328 9.02 18.18 -23.63
CA ASP A 328 8.79 18.38 -22.19
C ASP A 328 9.91 17.71 -21.37
N PRO A 329 10.31 18.31 -20.25
CA PRO A 329 11.35 17.73 -19.41
C PRO A 329 10.90 16.40 -18.79
N LEU A 330 11.84 15.47 -18.65
CA LEU A 330 11.62 14.16 -18.00
C LEU A 330 10.34 13.47 -18.48
N TRP A 331 10.21 13.43 -19.83
CA TRP A 331 9.02 12.95 -20.53
C TRP A 331 9.15 11.48 -20.86
N MET A 332 8.17 10.66 -20.45
CA MET A 332 8.05 9.24 -20.77
C MET A 332 9.36 8.47 -20.62
N LEU A 333 9.97 8.56 -19.44
CA LEU A 333 11.21 7.84 -19.12
C LEU A 333 10.91 6.36 -18.94
N LEU A 334 11.83 5.50 -19.40
CA LEU A 334 11.78 4.06 -19.16
C LEU A 334 13.04 3.65 -18.40
N PHE A 335 12.86 3.14 -17.20
CA PHE A 335 13.91 2.54 -16.36
C PHE A 335 13.86 1.03 -16.51
N ILE A 336 15.02 0.38 -16.62
CA ILE A 336 15.10 -1.08 -16.79
C ILE A 336 16.18 -1.64 -15.88
N ASP A 337 15.83 -2.60 -15.05
CA ASP A 337 16.73 -3.51 -14.37
C ASP A 337 16.99 -4.67 -15.33
N ALA A 338 18.13 -4.66 -15.99
CA ALA A 338 18.40 -5.54 -17.13
C ALA A 338 19.00 -6.89 -16.73
N ASP A 339 19.48 -7.04 -15.50
CA ASP A 339 20.12 -8.24 -14.97
C ASP A 339 19.34 -8.91 -13.82
N GLY A 340 18.27 -8.27 -13.33
CA GLY A 340 17.45 -8.73 -12.23
C GLY A 340 18.15 -8.68 -10.87
N ASP A 341 19.24 -7.92 -10.75
CA ASP A 341 19.97 -7.71 -9.50
C ASP A 341 19.75 -6.30 -8.95
N HIS A 342 18.78 -6.15 -8.07
CA HIS A 342 18.45 -4.88 -7.44
C HIS A 342 19.59 -4.23 -6.63
N SER A 343 20.73 -4.91 -6.46
CA SER A 343 21.92 -4.37 -5.81
C SER A 343 22.85 -3.62 -6.77
N THR A 344 22.62 -3.75 -8.08
CA THR A 344 23.32 -3.03 -9.14
C THR A 344 22.52 -1.83 -9.65
N GLY A 345 23.11 -1.03 -10.51
CA GLY A 345 22.38 0.09 -11.13
C GLY A 345 22.08 1.27 -10.19
N TRP A 346 21.21 2.16 -10.63
CA TRP A 346 20.61 3.21 -9.81
C TRP A 346 19.30 2.70 -9.21
N GLU A 347 19.24 2.49 -7.92
CA GLU A 347 18.07 1.91 -7.23
C GLU A 347 17.59 0.57 -7.86
N GLY A 348 18.53 -0.21 -8.42
CA GLY A 348 18.29 -1.44 -9.16
C GLY A 348 18.16 -1.28 -10.67
N TYR A 349 18.12 -0.08 -11.22
CA TYR A 349 17.99 0.13 -12.66
C TYR A 349 19.33 0.31 -13.36
N ASP A 350 19.60 -0.50 -14.38
CA ASP A 350 20.82 -0.45 -15.20
C ASP A 350 20.71 0.46 -16.40
N LEU A 351 19.49 0.60 -16.96
CA LEU A 351 19.24 1.38 -18.16
C LEU A 351 18.22 2.48 -17.91
N LEU A 352 18.52 3.66 -18.46
CA LEU A 352 17.59 4.78 -18.55
C LEU A 352 17.40 5.12 -20.03
N VAL A 353 16.15 5.01 -20.48
CA VAL A 353 15.75 5.24 -21.85
C VAL A 353 14.93 6.51 -21.94
N ASN A 354 15.03 7.21 -23.07
CA ASN A 354 14.23 8.39 -23.41
C ASN A 354 14.51 9.65 -22.57
N GLU A 355 15.65 9.72 -21.90
CA GLU A 355 16.03 10.88 -21.08
C GLU A 355 16.46 12.09 -21.93
N SER A 356 17.15 11.84 -23.03
CA SER A 356 17.73 12.91 -23.87
C SER A 356 17.72 12.55 -25.36
N LEU A 357 18.23 13.46 -26.20
CA LEU A 357 18.38 13.30 -27.66
C LEU A 357 17.06 13.07 -28.42
N ARG A 358 15.93 13.56 -27.92
CA ARG A 358 14.61 13.36 -28.53
C ARG A 358 14.42 14.32 -29.71
N ASP A 359 14.46 13.80 -30.92
CA ASP A 359 14.25 14.57 -32.16
C ASP A 359 12.96 14.14 -32.93
N GLY A 360 12.06 13.40 -32.26
CA GLY A 360 10.84 12.87 -32.84
C GLY A 360 10.99 11.51 -33.52
N ARG A 361 12.22 11.01 -33.70
CA ARG A 361 12.53 9.67 -34.24
C ARG A 361 13.63 8.95 -33.47
N ARG A 362 14.53 9.71 -32.84
CA ARG A 362 15.67 9.17 -32.09
C ARG A 362 15.64 9.68 -30.68
N THR A 363 16.00 8.79 -29.80
CA THR A 363 16.14 9.07 -28.38
C THR A 363 17.43 8.46 -27.84
N SER A 364 17.59 8.40 -26.54
CA SER A 364 18.76 7.87 -25.86
C SER A 364 18.48 6.64 -25.06
N VAL A 365 19.50 5.79 -24.92
CA VAL A 365 19.67 4.83 -23.83
C VAL A 365 20.98 5.11 -23.12
N ARG A 366 20.95 5.15 -21.78
CA ARG A 366 22.12 5.31 -20.93
C ARG A 366 22.24 4.08 -20.03
N THR A 367 23.46 3.63 -19.80
CA THR A 367 23.74 2.57 -18.83
C THR A 367 24.26 3.19 -17.54
N TYR A 368 23.81 2.72 -16.39
CA TYR A 368 24.35 3.17 -15.12
C TYR A 368 25.77 2.61 -14.91
N GLY A 369 26.66 3.48 -14.48
CA GLY A 369 28.04 3.13 -14.15
C GLY A 369 28.22 2.95 -12.64
N ARG A 370 29.43 3.25 -12.15
CA ARG A 370 29.72 3.10 -10.72
C ARG A 370 28.92 4.07 -9.84
N ASP A 371 28.71 5.30 -10.31
CA ASP A 371 28.09 6.35 -9.50
C ASP A 371 27.20 7.31 -10.33
N ASP A 372 27.05 7.10 -11.64
CA ASP A 372 26.26 8.00 -12.51
C ASP A 372 25.85 7.29 -13.81
N TRP A 373 24.85 7.88 -14.47
CA TRP A 373 24.43 7.50 -15.81
C TRP A 373 25.51 7.84 -16.86
N GLY A 374 25.97 6.82 -17.57
CA GLY A 374 26.97 6.94 -18.61
C GLY A 374 26.54 7.84 -19.80
N LYS A 375 27.41 7.96 -20.81
CA LYS A 375 27.07 8.74 -21.99
C LYS A 375 25.90 8.13 -22.75
N PRO A 376 24.97 8.97 -23.27
CA PRO A 376 23.83 8.48 -24.03
C PRO A 376 24.28 7.84 -25.36
N ALA A 377 23.72 6.65 -25.63
CA ALA A 377 23.76 6.06 -26.97
C ALA A 377 22.41 6.33 -27.65
N THR A 378 22.46 6.56 -28.97
CA THR A 378 21.25 6.87 -29.75
C THR A 378 20.52 5.57 -30.13
N ILE A 379 19.21 5.55 -29.93
CA ILE A 379 18.30 4.50 -30.36
C ILE A 379 17.07 5.09 -31.05
N ASP A 380 16.34 4.27 -31.79
CA ASP A 380 15.16 4.69 -32.52
C ASP A 380 13.90 4.56 -31.66
N TYR A 381 12.98 5.52 -31.80
CA TYR A 381 11.66 5.51 -31.19
C TYR A 381 10.63 6.19 -32.11
N ARG A 382 9.36 5.97 -31.82
CA ARG A 382 8.24 6.69 -32.45
C ARG A 382 7.14 6.92 -31.43
N TYR A 383 6.47 8.06 -31.55
CA TYR A 383 5.22 8.33 -30.86
C TYR A 383 4.21 8.98 -31.80
N GLU A 384 2.91 8.74 -31.55
CA GLU A 384 1.82 9.33 -32.31
C GLU A 384 0.53 9.22 -31.46
N GLY A 385 -0.21 10.34 -31.37
CA GLY A 385 -1.42 10.36 -30.53
C GLY A 385 -1.10 10.08 -29.06
N ASN A 386 -1.61 8.99 -28.55
CA ASN A 386 -1.40 8.52 -27.17
C ASN A 386 -0.50 7.27 -27.07
N GLU A 387 0.27 6.96 -28.09
CA GLU A 387 1.10 5.77 -28.17
C GLU A 387 2.56 6.11 -28.43
N LEU A 388 3.47 5.39 -27.76
CA LEU A 388 4.91 5.47 -27.95
C LEU A 388 5.49 4.06 -28.06
N MET A 389 6.49 3.88 -28.92
CA MET A 389 7.28 2.66 -29.01
C MET A 389 8.77 2.99 -29.17
N VAL A 390 9.64 2.17 -28.57
CA VAL A 390 11.08 2.33 -28.59
C VAL A 390 11.76 0.97 -28.79
N ALA A 391 12.87 0.95 -29.55
CA ALA A 391 13.67 -0.25 -29.76
C ALA A 391 15.01 -0.16 -29.00
N VAL A 392 15.17 -0.95 -27.97
CA VAL A 392 16.39 -1.05 -27.17
C VAL A 392 17.21 -2.24 -27.69
N PRO A 393 18.47 -2.04 -28.15
CA PRO A 393 19.31 -3.14 -28.62
C PRO A 393 19.50 -4.23 -27.58
N ARG A 394 19.28 -5.50 -27.96
CA ARG A 394 19.35 -6.68 -27.08
C ARG A 394 20.72 -6.80 -26.36
N LYS A 395 21.76 -6.25 -26.89
CA LYS A 395 23.11 -6.24 -26.27
C LYS A 395 23.14 -5.58 -24.88
N PHE A 396 22.17 -4.77 -24.52
CA PHE A 396 22.06 -4.14 -23.20
C PHE A 396 21.48 -5.05 -22.12
N PHE A 397 20.90 -6.21 -22.51
CA PHE A 397 20.27 -7.18 -21.59
C PHE A 397 21.15 -8.42 -21.35
N GLY A 398 22.44 -8.35 -21.67
CA GLY A 398 23.32 -9.49 -21.52
C GLY A 398 23.13 -10.56 -22.61
N SER A 399 23.60 -11.78 -22.34
CA SER A 399 23.52 -12.93 -23.25
C SER A 399 22.64 -14.02 -22.62
N GLY A 400 21.68 -14.53 -23.38
CA GLY A 400 20.80 -15.60 -22.91
C GLY A 400 19.32 -15.27 -23.05
N LYS A 401 18.50 -15.97 -22.31
CA LYS A 401 17.08 -15.67 -22.17
C LYS A 401 16.91 -14.33 -21.50
N LEU A 402 15.89 -13.59 -21.94
CA LEU A 402 15.56 -12.31 -21.32
C LEU A 402 14.78 -12.56 -20.02
N SER A 403 15.26 -11.94 -18.96
CA SER A 403 14.57 -11.79 -17.68
C SER A 403 14.98 -10.43 -17.15
N PHE A 404 14.04 -9.49 -17.02
CA PHE A 404 14.31 -8.12 -16.60
C PHE A 404 13.07 -7.47 -16.01
N ASP A 405 13.30 -6.46 -15.18
CA ASP A 405 12.25 -5.61 -14.66
C ASP A 405 12.25 -4.25 -15.37
N PHE A 406 11.08 -3.61 -15.48
CA PHE A 406 10.99 -2.30 -16.09
C PHE A 406 9.89 -1.43 -15.48
N HIS A 407 10.08 -0.11 -15.63
CA HIS A 407 9.25 0.91 -15.03
C HIS A 407 9.17 2.14 -15.93
N TRP A 408 7.97 2.62 -16.19
CA TRP A 408 7.75 3.89 -16.87
C TRP A 408 7.52 5.01 -15.86
N ALA A 409 8.10 6.18 -16.11
CA ALA A 409 7.87 7.38 -15.31
C ALA A 409 7.74 8.61 -16.22
N ASP A 410 6.70 9.40 -16.03
CA ASP A 410 6.52 10.68 -16.71
C ASP A 410 6.31 11.81 -15.71
N GLY A 411 6.84 12.99 -15.99
CA GLY A 411 6.57 14.19 -15.20
C GLY A 411 7.23 14.22 -13.82
N ILE A 412 8.18 13.32 -13.50
CA ILE A 412 9.04 13.47 -12.33
C ILE A 412 9.78 14.81 -12.42
N GLN A 413 10.12 15.42 -11.29
CA GLN A 413 10.71 16.77 -11.25
C GLN A 413 12.22 16.74 -11.05
N LYS A 414 12.78 15.64 -10.59
CA LYS A 414 14.20 15.48 -10.32
C LYS A 414 14.66 14.06 -10.67
N LEU A 415 15.58 13.96 -11.62
CA LEU A 415 16.26 12.69 -11.93
C LEU A 415 17.27 12.35 -10.82
N GLY A 416 17.35 11.07 -10.46
CA GLY A 416 18.26 10.58 -9.41
C GLY A 416 17.72 10.74 -7.99
N ASP A 417 16.43 10.91 -7.86
CA ASP A 417 15.71 10.91 -6.58
C ASP A 417 14.55 9.93 -6.68
N ILE A 418 14.63 8.81 -5.99
CA ILE A 418 13.61 7.75 -6.08
C ILE A 418 12.27 8.16 -5.46
N ASP A 419 12.28 9.09 -4.52
CA ASP A 419 11.05 9.63 -3.92
C ASP A 419 10.16 10.34 -4.96
N GLU A 420 10.71 10.75 -6.10
CA GLU A 420 9.93 11.33 -7.20
C GLU A 420 8.85 10.38 -7.73
N PHE A 421 9.10 9.06 -7.67
CA PHE A 421 8.12 8.05 -8.05
C PHE A 421 6.93 7.96 -7.06
N LEU A 422 7.06 8.57 -5.89
CA LEU A 422 5.99 8.69 -4.89
C LEU A 422 5.28 10.04 -4.94
N LEU A 423 5.89 11.05 -5.55
CA LEU A 423 5.50 12.43 -5.32
C LEU A 423 4.97 13.15 -6.55
N ASN A 424 5.43 12.77 -7.75
CA ASN A 424 5.21 13.57 -8.94
C ASN A 424 4.91 12.74 -10.19
N GLY A 425 4.19 13.34 -11.11
CA GLY A 425 3.99 12.82 -12.45
C GLY A 425 3.01 11.64 -12.55
N ASP A 426 3.41 10.63 -13.30
CA ASP A 426 2.76 9.35 -13.45
C ASP A 426 3.78 8.23 -13.52
N GLN A 427 3.46 7.07 -12.97
CA GLN A 427 4.32 5.89 -12.95
C GLN A 427 3.54 4.63 -13.27
N ALA A 428 4.14 3.80 -14.11
CA ALA A 428 3.59 2.49 -14.45
C ALA A 428 4.66 1.38 -14.34
N PRO A 429 4.47 0.45 -13.38
CA PRO A 429 3.40 0.39 -12.37
C PRO A 429 3.59 1.47 -11.31
N SER A 430 2.53 1.77 -10.55
CA SER A 430 2.55 2.83 -9.54
C SER A 430 3.71 2.71 -8.56
N ARG A 431 4.26 3.86 -8.14
CA ARG A 431 5.35 4.01 -7.17
C ARG A 431 6.64 3.36 -7.64
N ARG A 432 7.30 2.56 -6.78
CA ARG A 432 8.56 1.86 -7.08
C ARG A 432 8.37 0.37 -7.41
N ALA A 433 7.17 -0.05 -7.75
CA ALA A 433 6.95 -1.40 -8.26
C ALA A 433 7.44 -1.50 -9.72
N ASN A 434 7.76 -2.70 -10.16
CA ASN A 434 8.21 -2.97 -11.51
C ASN A 434 7.29 -3.97 -12.21
N TYR A 435 7.15 -3.84 -13.51
CA TYR A 435 6.71 -4.92 -14.37
C TYR A 435 7.86 -5.90 -14.59
N HIS A 436 7.56 -7.18 -14.61
CA HIS A 436 8.54 -8.23 -14.88
C HIS A 436 8.27 -8.89 -16.23
N PHE A 437 9.31 -9.00 -17.05
CA PHE A 437 9.31 -9.74 -18.30
C PHE A 437 10.27 -10.92 -18.21
N GLU A 438 9.78 -12.13 -18.54
CA GLU A 438 10.56 -13.35 -18.59
C GLU A 438 10.24 -14.15 -19.85
N GLU A 439 11.32 -14.62 -20.55
CA GLU A 439 11.28 -15.38 -21.79
C GLU A 439 11.12 -16.88 -21.59
#